data_2031bed9528b5b9b007b8a40a61319e9
#
_entry.id   2031bed9528b5b9b007b8a40a61319e9
#
_cell.length_a   1.000
_cell.length_b   1.000
_cell.length_c   1.000
_cell.angle_alpha   90.00
_cell.angle_beta   90.00
_cell.angle_gamma   90.00
#
_symmetry.space_group_name_H-M   'P 1'
#
loop_
_entity.id
_entity.type
_entity.pdbx_description
1 polymer ?
#
loop_
_entity_poly.entity_id
_entity_poly.type
_entity_poly.pdbx_seq_one_letter_code
_entity_poly.pdbx_strand_id
1 'polypeptide(L)'
;MFTAASRTHRLDTSIEIDATPERVWSVLTDFAGYPRWNPFVRSIAGELEVGKTLDVSVEPPGGRAMKFHPVVLAVDPGRELRWKGKLLIPGLFDGEHWIRLRHGANGHVVVEHGEMFNGLLVPRYRPAIDGSTRAGFIAMNEALKREAERGRKA
;
A
#
# COMPACT_ATOMS: atom_id res chain seq x y z
N MET A 1 1.15 -37.96 -1.19
CA MET A 1 2.15 -36.92 -1.46
C MET A 1 1.63 -35.60 -0.92
N PHE A 2 2.32 -34.98 0.01
CA PHE A 2 1.91 -33.71 0.58
C PHE A 2 2.53 -32.58 -0.23
N THR A 3 1.67 -31.69 -0.75
CA THR A 3 2.16 -30.47 -1.40
C THR A 3 2.41 -29.43 -0.31
N ALA A 4 3.64 -28.94 -0.22
CA ALA A 4 3.95 -27.85 0.70
C ALA A 4 3.15 -26.60 0.30
N ALA A 5 2.54 -25.94 1.27
CA ALA A 5 1.87 -24.68 1.03
C ALA A 5 2.89 -23.63 0.57
N SER A 6 2.51 -22.82 -0.43
CA SER A 6 3.38 -21.77 -0.93
C SER A 6 3.66 -20.73 0.16
N ARG A 7 4.94 -20.38 0.31
CA ARG A 7 5.40 -19.33 1.23
C ARG A 7 5.33 -17.94 0.61
N THR A 8 4.78 -17.84 -0.60
CA THR A 8 4.61 -16.60 -1.32
C THR A 8 3.14 -16.38 -1.62
N HIS A 9 2.65 -15.17 -1.37
CA HIS A 9 1.27 -14.81 -1.68
C HIS A 9 1.21 -13.37 -2.16
N ARG A 10 0.53 -13.15 -3.27
CA ARG A 10 0.42 -11.83 -3.90
C ARG A 10 -0.97 -11.25 -3.71
N LEU A 11 -1.01 -9.98 -3.33
CA LEU A 11 -2.25 -9.20 -3.23
C LEU A 11 -2.18 -8.08 -4.26
N ASP A 12 -3.14 -8.03 -5.17
CA ASP A 12 -3.24 -6.99 -6.18
C ASP A 12 -4.59 -6.30 -6.07
N THR A 13 -4.56 -4.97 -6.10
CA THR A 13 -5.74 -4.12 -6.23
C THR A 13 -5.45 -2.99 -7.20
N SER A 14 -6.49 -2.38 -7.74
CA SER A 14 -6.33 -1.21 -8.60
C SER A 14 -7.56 -0.32 -8.52
N ILE A 15 -7.38 0.95 -8.90
CA ILE A 15 -8.46 1.92 -8.98
C ILE A 15 -8.14 2.96 -10.04
N GLU A 16 -9.14 3.39 -10.78
CA GLU A 16 -9.00 4.50 -11.73
C GLU A 16 -9.39 5.81 -11.04
N ILE A 17 -8.53 6.81 -11.16
CA ILE A 17 -8.71 8.12 -10.53
C ILE A 17 -8.72 9.21 -11.60
N ASP A 18 -9.75 10.05 -11.55
CA ASP A 18 -9.90 11.19 -12.44
C ASP A 18 -9.13 12.40 -11.90
N ALA A 19 -7.82 12.30 -11.94
CA ALA A 19 -6.88 13.32 -11.52
C ALA A 19 -5.57 13.14 -12.28
N THR A 20 -4.70 14.14 -12.23
CA THR A 20 -3.38 14.04 -12.85
C THR A 20 -2.45 13.16 -12.03
N PRO A 21 -1.42 12.55 -12.64
CA PRO A 21 -0.40 11.82 -11.89
C PRO A 21 0.24 12.68 -10.79
N GLU A 22 0.48 13.96 -11.07
CA GLU A 22 1.07 14.90 -10.11
C GLU A 22 0.17 15.08 -8.89
N ARG A 23 -1.14 15.19 -9.10
CA ARG A 23 -2.09 15.32 -8.00
C ARG A 23 -2.14 14.07 -7.15
N VAL A 24 -2.25 12.89 -7.77
CA VAL A 24 -2.26 11.61 -7.06
C VAL A 24 -0.96 11.43 -6.29
N TRP A 25 0.17 11.71 -6.91
CA TRP A 25 1.48 11.62 -6.27
C TRP A 25 1.60 12.54 -5.06
N SER A 26 1.10 13.78 -5.18
CA SER A 26 1.15 14.73 -4.07
C SER A 26 0.36 14.26 -2.86
N VAL A 27 -0.78 13.60 -3.08
CA VAL A 27 -1.58 13.02 -1.98
C VAL A 27 -0.84 11.83 -1.35
N LEU A 28 -0.27 10.96 -2.17
CA LEU A 28 0.45 9.78 -1.70
C LEU A 28 1.71 10.11 -0.92
N THR A 29 2.38 11.21 -1.23
CA THR A 29 3.63 11.59 -0.58
C THR A 29 3.47 12.61 0.53
N ASP A 30 2.28 13.17 0.70
CA ASP A 30 1.96 14.02 1.84
C ASP A 30 1.64 13.16 3.06
N PHE A 31 2.68 12.65 3.69
CA PHE A 31 2.54 11.74 4.82
C PHE A 31 1.82 12.38 6.01
N ALA A 32 2.02 13.68 6.23
CA ALA A 32 1.34 14.39 7.31
C ALA A 32 -0.18 14.43 7.13
N GLY A 33 -0.66 14.31 5.91
CA GLY A 33 -2.09 14.30 5.60
C GLY A 33 -2.78 12.95 5.76
N TYR A 34 -2.03 11.86 5.89
CA TYR A 34 -2.60 10.51 5.93
C TYR A 34 -3.66 10.32 7.03
N PRO A 35 -3.48 10.78 8.27
CA PRO A 35 -4.52 10.59 9.30
C PRO A 35 -5.87 11.21 8.93
N ARG A 36 -5.86 12.21 8.07
CA ARG A 36 -7.07 12.93 7.66
C ARG A 36 -7.91 12.16 6.65
N TRP A 37 -7.27 11.42 5.73
CA TRP A 37 -8.01 10.79 4.63
C TRP A 37 -7.84 9.27 4.54
N ASN A 38 -6.74 8.70 5.04
CA ASN A 38 -6.42 7.29 4.80
C ASN A 38 -6.99 6.41 5.93
N PRO A 39 -7.97 5.52 5.63
CA PRO A 39 -8.56 4.67 6.66
C PRO A 39 -7.74 3.44 6.99
N PHE A 40 -6.75 3.10 6.18
CA PHE A 40 -5.93 1.90 6.32
C PHE A 40 -4.54 2.21 6.88
N VAL A 41 -3.75 3.02 6.18
CA VAL A 41 -2.48 3.54 6.69
C VAL A 41 -2.81 4.78 7.51
N ARG A 42 -3.03 4.57 8.80
CA ARG A 42 -3.51 5.62 9.70
C ARG A 42 -2.47 6.69 9.98
N SER A 43 -1.21 6.30 9.94
CA SER A 43 -0.10 7.25 10.04
C SER A 43 1.13 6.68 9.34
N ILE A 44 1.93 7.58 8.81
CA ILE A 44 3.21 7.26 8.18
C ILE A 44 4.15 8.43 8.41
N ALA A 45 5.38 8.13 8.78
CA ALA A 45 6.40 9.14 9.06
C ALA A 45 7.76 8.66 8.61
N GLY A 46 8.65 9.60 8.32
CA GLY A 46 10.00 9.33 7.89
C GLY A 46 10.33 10.01 6.57
N GLU A 47 11.59 9.91 6.17
CA GLU A 47 12.05 10.46 4.89
C GLU A 47 11.75 9.50 3.76
N LEU A 48 11.09 10.00 2.71
CA LEU A 48 10.79 9.21 1.52
C LEU A 48 11.99 9.20 0.58
N GLU A 49 12.99 8.40 0.96
CA GLU A 49 14.24 8.26 0.24
C GLU A 49 14.67 6.79 0.30
N VAL A 50 15.17 6.27 -0.81
CA VAL A 50 15.63 4.87 -0.90
C VAL A 50 16.64 4.57 0.19
N GLY A 51 16.43 3.46 0.91
CA GLY A 51 17.27 3.02 2.02
C GLY A 51 16.85 3.53 3.38
N LYS A 52 15.95 4.52 3.45
CA LYS A 52 15.45 5.04 4.72
C LYS A 52 14.31 4.16 5.25
N THR A 53 14.17 4.16 6.56
CA THR A 53 13.12 3.42 7.28
C THR A 53 11.96 4.35 7.60
N LEU A 54 10.74 3.88 7.33
CA LEU A 54 9.52 4.60 7.67
C LEU A 54 8.88 4.02 8.92
N ASP A 55 8.10 4.85 9.64
CA ASP A 55 7.22 4.41 10.72
C ASP A 55 5.80 4.37 10.16
N VAL A 56 5.21 3.18 10.09
CA VAL A 56 3.88 2.99 9.48
C VAL A 56 2.95 2.32 10.48
N SER A 57 1.76 2.90 10.66
CA SER A 57 0.69 2.31 11.45
C SER A 57 -0.48 1.96 10.52
N VAL A 58 -0.87 0.69 10.48
CA VAL A 58 -1.99 0.23 9.66
C VAL A 58 -3.11 -0.29 10.53
N GLU A 59 -4.34 -0.14 10.04
CA GLU A 59 -5.54 -0.61 10.73
C GLU A 59 -6.48 -1.25 9.71
N PRO A 60 -6.34 -2.57 9.44
CA PRO A 60 -7.23 -3.25 8.52
C PRO A 60 -8.66 -3.27 9.06
N PRO A 61 -9.70 -3.16 8.20
CA PRO A 61 -11.10 -3.29 8.63
C PRO A 61 -11.33 -4.60 9.40
N GLY A 62 -11.86 -4.48 10.62
CA GLY A 62 -12.08 -5.64 11.48
C GLY A 62 -10.83 -6.28 12.06
N GLY A 63 -9.65 -5.71 11.78
CA GLY A 63 -8.38 -6.21 12.28
C GLY A 63 -7.80 -5.31 13.37
N ARG A 64 -6.64 -5.72 13.88
CA ARG A 64 -5.90 -4.94 14.87
C ARG A 64 -5.01 -3.89 14.21
N ALA A 65 -4.84 -2.75 14.87
CA ALA A 65 -3.81 -1.80 14.51
C ALA A 65 -2.43 -2.46 14.65
N MET A 66 -1.58 -2.27 13.65
CA MET A 66 -0.22 -2.83 13.62
C MET A 66 0.77 -1.76 13.21
N LYS A 67 1.99 -1.86 13.75
CA LYS A 67 3.08 -0.95 13.39
C LYS A 67 4.17 -1.70 12.64
N PHE A 68 4.68 -1.06 11.60
CA PHE A 68 5.76 -1.58 10.77
C PHE A 68 6.84 -0.52 10.56
N HIS A 69 8.05 -0.98 10.27
CA HIS A 69 9.19 -0.12 9.98
C HIS A 69 9.81 -0.52 8.64
N PRO A 70 9.10 -0.32 7.53
CA PRO A 70 9.59 -0.73 6.23
C PRO A 70 10.74 0.15 5.74
N VAL A 71 11.61 -0.46 4.93
CA VAL A 71 12.69 0.24 4.24
C VAL A 71 12.21 0.62 2.85
N VAL A 72 12.42 1.87 2.47
CA VAL A 72 12.06 2.37 1.14
C VAL A 72 12.96 1.75 0.09
N LEU A 73 12.36 1.12 -0.93
CA LEU A 73 13.07 0.47 -2.04
C LEU A 73 13.07 1.30 -3.31
N ALA A 74 12.01 2.04 -3.58
CA ALA A 74 11.90 2.85 -4.78
C ALA A 74 11.06 4.09 -4.55
N VAL A 75 11.51 5.21 -5.07
CA VAL A 75 10.77 6.47 -5.15
C VAL A 75 10.96 7.00 -6.57
N ASP A 76 9.99 6.76 -7.43
CA ASP A 76 9.98 7.26 -8.79
C ASP A 76 8.82 8.26 -8.91
N PRO A 77 9.09 9.59 -8.84
CA PRO A 77 8.04 10.59 -8.77
C PRO A 77 6.99 10.48 -9.87
N GLY A 78 5.74 10.44 -9.46
CA GLY A 78 4.60 10.31 -10.36
C GLY A 78 4.39 8.90 -10.92
N ARG A 79 5.19 7.93 -10.53
CA ARG A 79 5.15 6.57 -11.09
C ARG A 79 5.08 5.46 -10.04
N GLU A 80 5.97 5.43 -9.06
CA GLU A 80 6.03 4.30 -8.14
C GLU A 80 6.61 4.65 -6.78
N LEU A 81 5.95 4.14 -5.75
CA LEU A 81 6.46 4.00 -4.40
C LEU A 81 6.57 2.51 -4.09
N ARG A 82 7.69 2.10 -3.47
CA ARG A 82 7.87 0.72 -3.05
C ARG A 82 8.64 0.68 -1.74
N TRP A 83 8.18 -0.15 -0.82
CA TRP A 83 8.91 -0.42 0.42
C TRP A 83 8.75 -1.85 0.85
N LYS A 84 9.65 -2.32 1.71
CA LYS A 84 9.65 -3.68 2.21
C LYS A 84 9.71 -3.70 3.73
N GLY A 85 8.73 -4.38 4.32
CA GLY A 85 8.66 -4.61 5.75
C GLY A 85 8.84 -6.07 6.11
N LYS A 86 8.98 -6.31 7.41
CA LYS A 86 9.08 -7.65 7.97
C LYS A 86 8.41 -7.68 9.33
N LEU A 87 7.94 -8.86 9.72
CA LEU A 87 7.45 -9.12 11.07
C LEU A 87 8.57 -9.81 11.85
N LEU A 88 9.09 -9.14 12.88
CA LEU A 88 10.16 -9.62 13.78
C LEU A 88 11.49 -9.84 13.08
N ILE A 89 11.64 -10.90 12.29
CA ILE A 89 12.88 -11.27 11.61
C ILE A 89 12.64 -11.54 10.13
N PRO A 90 13.68 -11.35 9.27
CA PRO A 90 13.55 -11.66 7.85
C PRO A 90 13.21 -13.11 7.61
N GLY A 91 12.35 -13.39 6.64
CA GLY A 91 11.96 -14.74 6.25
C GLY A 91 10.81 -15.34 7.03
N LEU A 92 10.32 -14.68 8.08
CA LEU A 92 9.17 -15.12 8.84
C LEU A 92 7.86 -14.68 8.18
N PHE A 93 7.72 -13.38 7.99
CA PHE A 93 6.59 -12.78 7.29
C PHE A 93 7.03 -11.43 6.74
N ASP A 94 7.49 -11.44 5.51
CA ASP A 94 7.98 -10.25 4.81
C ASP A 94 6.94 -9.77 3.81
N GLY A 95 6.88 -8.46 3.60
CA GLY A 95 5.99 -7.86 2.61
C GLY A 95 6.68 -6.78 1.81
N GLU A 96 6.61 -6.89 0.49
CA GLU A 96 7.05 -5.84 -0.42
C GLU A 96 5.83 -5.15 -0.99
N HIS A 97 5.63 -3.90 -0.60
CA HIS A 97 4.46 -3.10 -0.89
C HIS A 97 4.77 -2.12 -2.01
N TRP A 98 3.86 -1.98 -2.97
CA TRP A 98 4.00 -1.00 -4.05
C TRP A 98 2.71 -0.25 -4.31
N ILE A 99 2.88 0.99 -4.75
CA ILE A 99 1.82 1.82 -5.30
C ILE A 99 2.37 2.36 -6.62
N ARG A 100 1.77 1.95 -7.72
CA ARG A 100 2.20 2.35 -9.07
C ARG A 100 1.12 3.16 -9.74
N LEU A 101 1.52 4.22 -10.41
CA LEU A 101 0.64 5.09 -11.19
C LEU A 101 0.89 4.82 -12.67
N ARG A 102 -0.18 4.50 -13.39
CA ARG A 102 -0.13 4.26 -14.83
C ARG A 102 -1.12 5.18 -15.53
N HIS A 103 -0.84 5.49 -16.78
CA HIS A 103 -1.78 6.26 -17.60
C HIS A 103 -3.00 5.41 -17.91
N GLY A 104 -4.17 5.97 -17.61
CA GLY A 104 -5.45 5.38 -17.96
C GLY A 104 -6.08 6.09 -19.16
N ALA A 105 -7.31 5.72 -19.48
CA ALA A 105 -8.08 6.37 -20.53
C ALA A 105 -8.47 7.80 -20.12
N ASN A 106 -8.63 8.69 -21.11
CA ASN A 106 -9.15 10.06 -20.92
C ASN A 106 -8.33 10.93 -19.93
N GLY A 107 -7.02 10.69 -19.84
CA GLY A 107 -6.15 11.43 -18.94
C GLY A 107 -6.27 11.02 -17.47
N HIS A 108 -7.01 9.95 -17.18
CA HIS A 108 -7.11 9.40 -15.85
C HIS A 108 -5.82 8.66 -15.45
N VAL A 109 -5.66 8.40 -14.16
CA VAL A 109 -4.58 7.60 -13.61
C VAL A 109 -5.15 6.28 -13.13
N VAL A 110 -4.50 5.17 -13.48
CA VAL A 110 -4.77 3.88 -12.86
C VAL A 110 -3.72 3.67 -11.78
N VAL A 111 -4.19 3.53 -10.55
CA VAL A 111 -3.32 3.22 -9.41
C VAL A 111 -3.35 1.72 -9.17
N GLU A 112 -2.20 1.08 -9.26
CA GLU A 112 -2.01 -0.32 -8.88
C GLU A 112 -1.40 -0.35 -7.48
N HIS A 113 -2.12 -0.95 -6.55
CA HIS A 113 -1.75 -1.01 -5.13
C HIS A 113 -1.71 -2.46 -4.70
N GLY A 114 -0.53 -2.96 -4.41
CA GLY A 114 -0.35 -4.37 -4.12
C GLY A 114 0.77 -4.66 -3.15
N GLU A 115 0.91 -5.94 -2.83
CA GLU A 115 1.96 -6.41 -1.94
C GLU A 115 2.30 -7.87 -2.25
N MET A 116 3.57 -8.20 -2.19
CA MET A 116 4.06 -9.58 -2.26
C MET A 116 4.50 -10.01 -0.87
N PHE A 117 3.83 -11.02 -0.34
CA PHE A 117 4.15 -11.59 0.97
C PHE A 117 5.02 -12.83 0.81
N ASN A 118 6.06 -12.93 1.63
CA ASN A 118 6.97 -14.07 1.63
C ASN A 118 7.28 -14.48 3.07
N GLY A 119 7.43 -15.76 3.31
CA GLY A 119 7.90 -16.25 4.58
C GLY A 119 7.18 -17.48 5.11
N LEU A 120 7.70 -18.01 6.19
CA LEU A 120 7.20 -19.24 6.82
C LEU A 120 5.75 -19.13 7.29
N LEU A 121 5.33 -17.93 7.74
CA LEU A 121 3.99 -17.70 8.27
C LEU A 121 2.97 -17.30 7.21
N VAL A 122 3.36 -17.12 5.95
CA VAL A 122 2.44 -16.70 4.89
C VAL A 122 1.23 -17.63 4.76
N PRO A 123 1.40 -18.98 4.75
CA PRO A 123 0.24 -19.88 4.66
C PRO A 123 -0.78 -19.67 5.78
N ARG A 124 -0.30 -19.37 7.00
CA ARG A 124 -1.16 -19.13 8.15
C ARG A 124 -1.98 -17.84 8.00
N TYR A 125 -1.37 -16.79 7.45
CA TYR A 125 -2.01 -15.48 7.34
C TYR A 125 -2.71 -15.23 6.00
N ARG A 126 -2.66 -16.20 5.09
CA ARG A 126 -3.29 -16.07 3.77
C ARG A 126 -4.77 -15.68 3.84
N PRO A 127 -5.60 -16.31 4.71
CA PRO A 127 -7.01 -15.89 4.82
C PRO A 127 -7.17 -14.42 5.26
N ALA A 128 -6.31 -13.94 6.17
CA ALA A 128 -6.34 -12.54 6.60
C ALA A 128 -5.88 -11.60 5.48
N ILE A 129 -4.88 -12.01 4.70
CA ILE A 129 -4.40 -11.23 3.54
C ILE A 129 -5.55 -11.07 2.53
N ASP A 130 -6.22 -12.15 2.17
CA ASP A 130 -7.32 -12.11 1.20
C ASP A 130 -8.58 -11.48 1.76
N GLY A 131 -8.72 -11.43 3.07
CA GLY A 131 -9.86 -10.83 3.77
C GLY A 131 -9.60 -9.38 4.19
N SER A 132 -9.22 -9.18 5.44
CA SER A 132 -9.11 -7.84 6.05
C SER A 132 -8.01 -6.97 5.42
N THR A 133 -6.88 -7.56 5.02
CA THR A 133 -5.81 -6.80 4.38
C THR A 133 -6.24 -6.28 3.00
N ARG A 134 -6.84 -7.14 2.19
CA ARG A 134 -7.41 -6.73 0.90
C ARG A 134 -8.46 -5.64 1.08
N ALA A 135 -9.35 -5.79 2.05
CA ALA A 135 -10.37 -4.78 2.35
C ALA A 135 -9.75 -3.44 2.74
N GLY A 136 -8.63 -3.46 3.47
CA GLY A 136 -7.88 -2.27 3.81
C GLY A 136 -7.28 -1.57 2.59
N PHE A 137 -6.69 -2.33 1.67
CA PHE A 137 -6.17 -1.80 0.41
C PHE A 137 -7.27 -1.14 -0.42
N ILE A 138 -8.42 -1.81 -0.55
CA ILE A 138 -9.56 -1.28 -1.30
C ILE A 138 -10.09 0.00 -0.65
N ALA A 139 -10.22 0.03 0.68
CA ALA A 139 -10.66 1.22 1.40
C ALA A 139 -9.69 2.40 1.20
N MET A 140 -8.39 2.13 1.23
CA MET A 140 -7.38 3.15 0.96
C MET A 140 -7.47 3.66 -0.49
N ASN A 141 -7.63 2.76 -1.45
CA ASN A 141 -7.76 3.14 -2.86
C ASN A 141 -8.95 4.07 -3.08
N GLU A 142 -10.10 3.76 -2.50
CA GLU A 142 -11.30 4.59 -2.61
C GLU A 142 -11.12 5.95 -1.93
N ALA A 143 -10.47 5.96 -0.77
CA ALA A 143 -10.16 7.20 -0.06
C ALA A 143 -9.16 8.07 -0.83
N LEU A 144 -8.14 7.44 -1.43
CA LEU A 144 -7.17 8.13 -2.30
C LEU A 144 -7.88 8.78 -3.48
N LYS A 145 -8.80 8.06 -4.11
CA LYS A 145 -9.61 8.59 -5.22
C LYS A 145 -10.39 9.82 -4.78
N ARG A 146 -11.12 9.74 -3.67
CA ARG A 146 -11.89 10.87 -3.15
C ARG A 146 -10.99 12.07 -2.85
N GLU A 147 -9.86 11.83 -2.22
CA GLU A 147 -8.93 12.90 -1.85
C GLU A 147 -8.27 13.54 -3.07
N ALA A 148 -7.82 12.75 -4.04
CA ALA A 148 -7.19 13.27 -5.25
C ALA A 148 -8.16 14.04 -6.13
N GLU A 149 -9.43 13.62 -6.17
CA GLU A 149 -10.47 14.27 -6.98
C GLU A 149 -11.09 15.49 -6.29
N ARG A 150 -10.81 15.72 -5.01
CA ARG A 150 -11.29 16.89 -4.28
C ARG A 150 -10.71 18.17 -4.88
N GLY A 151 -11.55 19.20 -4.95
CA GLY A 151 -11.14 20.46 -5.50
C GLY A 151 -11.15 20.51 -7.02
N ARG A 152 -11.49 19.39 -7.69
CA ARG A 152 -11.82 19.44 -9.11
C ARG A 152 -13.10 20.22 -9.28
N LYS A 153 -12.99 21.32 -9.96
CA LYS A 153 -14.16 22.09 -10.35
C LYS A 153 -14.63 21.58 -11.71
N ALA A 154 -15.90 21.27 -11.78
CA ALA A 154 -16.53 20.94 -13.04
C ALA A 154 -16.41 22.14 -14.01
#